data_475bff9fc3257be28ac98f3baa6fe497
#
_entry.id   475bff9fc3257be28ac98f3baa6fe497
#
_cell.length_a   1.000
_cell.length_b   1.000
_cell.length_c   1.000
_cell.angle_alpha   90.00
_cell.angle_beta   90.00
_cell.angle_gamma   90.00
#
_symmetry.space_group_name_H-M   'P 1'
#
loop_
_entity.id
_entity.type
_entity.pdbx_description
1 polymer ?
#
loop_
_entity_poly.entity_id
_entity_poly.type
_entity_poly.pdbx_seq_one_letter_code
_entity_poly.pdbx_strand_id
1 'polypeptide(L)'
;MALNISIWQTTLVENFYPDNGFASKSVDDSTYVKAKKVIIPNAGAPSKVQKNRTVKPATVNQRTDNDLEYVIDELTTDPIYIPNIDTVELSYDKRTSIISNDREQLRNAAEENILERWGLGVPQANVLFTTGTTERDAHTSETATGKRKCITKADLLKIMTRMDADNVPKEGRHILLDAYMYADLLENLSESDKWMFQNSADVQRGIVGKLWGLNVMTRSQVLRVKTDKSLLGWDQEAVAGEMAAALAWHDKSVSRAMGEVKMFDSTNNPLYYGDIYSFLLRTGGSVRRYDKKGIYLLAEAAK
;
A
#
# COMPACT_ATOMS: atom_id res chain seq x y z
N MET A 1 -12.27 17.41 32.30
CA MET A 1 -12.14 16.09 31.64
C MET A 1 -12.31 16.17 30.11
N ALA A 2 -13.29 16.87 29.57
CA ALA A 2 -13.46 17.03 28.11
C ALA A 2 -12.24 17.70 27.39
N LEU A 3 -11.52 18.61 28.06
CA LEU A 3 -10.37 19.30 27.48
C LEU A 3 -9.18 18.36 27.18
N ASN A 4 -8.98 17.33 28.03
CA ASN A 4 -7.89 16.36 27.80
C ASN A 4 -8.15 15.45 26.61
N ILE A 5 -9.39 14.99 26.42
CA ILE A 5 -9.76 14.11 25.32
C ILE A 5 -9.58 14.81 23.96
N SER A 6 -10.01 16.06 23.84
CA SER A 6 -9.85 16.80 22.58
C SER A 6 -8.38 17.09 22.24
N ILE A 7 -7.52 17.39 23.24
CA ILE A 7 -6.08 17.57 23.02
C ILE A 7 -5.43 16.28 22.54
N TRP A 8 -5.78 15.15 23.12
CA TRP A 8 -5.24 13.85 22.74
C TRP A 8 -5.64 13.45 21.32
N GLN A 9 -6.90 13.64 20.93
CA GLN A 9 -7.37 13.37 19.58
C GLN A 9 -6.63 14.21 18.54
N THR A 10 -6.44 15.50 18.79
CA THR A 10 -5.72 16.39 17.87
C THR A 10 -4.26 15.96 17.68
N THR A 11 -3.58 15.63 18.76
CA THR A 11 -2.19 15.13 18.69
C THR A 11 -2.09 13.82 17.91
N LEU A 12 -3.04 12.91 18.09
CA LEU A 12 -3.08 11.63 17.39
C LEU A 12 -3.29 11.82 15.88
N VAL A 13 -4.18 12.70 15.49
CA VAL A 13 -4.49 13.00 14.08
C VAL A 13 -3.29 13.65 13.38
N GLU A 14 -2.65 14.64 13.99
CA GLU A 14 -1.49 15.35 13.42
C GLU A 14 -0.31 14.43 13.13
N ASN A 15 -0.09 13.43 13.96
CA ASN A 15 1.04 12.50 13.81
C ASN A 15 0.70 11.24 12.99
N PHE A 16 -0.54 11.07 12.55
CA PHE A 16 -1.00 9.85 11.90
C PHE A 16 -0.63 9.77 10.43
N TYR A 17 -0.35 10.89 9.77
CA TYR A 17 0.01 10.99 8.37
C TYR A 17 1.43 11.51 8.20
N PRO A 18 2.42 10.63 8.07
CA PRO A 18 3.72 11.08 7.62
C PRO A 18 3.66 11.41 6.13
N ASP A 19 4.17 12.55 5.75
CA ASP A 19 4.20 13.03 4.36
C ASP A 19 5.01 12.14 3.40
N ASN A 20 5.72 11.14 3.88
CA ASN A 20 6.73 10.37 3.15
C ASN A 20 6.41 8.90 2.93
N GLY A 21 5.18 8.40 3.19
CA GLY A 21 4.80 7.01 2.95
C GLY A 21 4.44 6.71 1.49
N PHE A 22 4.58 5.45 1.05
CA PHE A 22 4.12 5.00 -0.27
C PHE A 22 2.62 5.29 -0.49
N ALA A 23 1.82 5.25 0.57
CA ALA A 23 0.40 5.56 0.52
C ALA A 23 0.13 6.99 0.02
N SER A 24 1.05 7.95 0.26
CA SER A 24 0.95 9.32 -0.26
C SER A 24 1.04 9.40 -1.79
N LYS A 25 1.56 8.35 -2.45
CA LYS A 25 1.67 8.23 -3.92
C LYS A 25 0.42 7.57 -4.52
N SER A 26 -0.73 8.00 -4.08
CA SER A 26 -2.04 7.56 -4.55
C SER A 26 -3.04 8.71 -4.48
N VAL A 27 -4.18 8.55 -5.13
CA VAL A 27 -5.25 9.55 -5.02
C VAL A 27 -5.90 9.44 -3.64
N ASP A 28 -6.11 10.57 -3.01
CA ASP A 28 -6.76 10.65 -1.69
C ASP A 28 -8.28 10.83 -1.86
N ASP A 29 -9.03 9.81 -1.48
CA ASP A 29 -10.49 9.78 -1.50
C ASP A 29 -11.11 9.96 -0.10
N SER A 30 -10.33 10.35 0.91
CA SER A 30 -10.78 10.47 2.31
C SER A 30 -11.94 11.43 2.49
N THR A 31 -12.04 12.46 1.64
CA THR A 31 -13.16 13.43 1.67
C THR A 31 -14.51 12.82 1.35
N TYR A 32 -14.55 11.68 0.66
CA TYR A 32 -15.77 11.00 0.24
C TYR A 32 -16.24 9.93 1.23
N VAL A 33 -15.49 9.68 2.30
CA VAL A 33 -15.78 8.67 3.34
C VAL A 33 -16.87 9.13 4.31
N LYS A 34 -18.04 9.52 3.80
CA LYS A 34 -19.21 9.83 4.66
C LYS A 34 -20.02 8.58 5.01
N ALA A 35 -19.93 7.56 4.18
CA ALA A 35 -20.54 6.25 4.38
C ALA A 35 -19.42 5.18 4.36
N LYS A 36 -19.75 3.92 4.68
CA LYS A 36 -18.79 2.82 4.64
C LYS A 36 -18.24 2.48 3.25
N LYS A 37 -18.69 3.17 2.20
CA LYS A 37 -18.34 2.89 0.80
C LYS A 37 -17.90 4.14 0.07
N VAL A 38 -16.92 3.98 -0.81
CA VAL A 38 -16.50 4.99 -1.79
C VAL A 38 -16.86 4.47 -3.18
N ILE A 39 -17.52 5.30 -3.98
CA ILE A 39 -17.90 4.99 -5.36
C ILE A 39 -17.08 5.84 -6.30
N ILE A 40 -16.40 5.18 -7.25
CA ILE A 40 -15.53 5.83 -8.24
C ILE A 40 -16.15 5.64 -9.63
N PRO A 41 -16.71 6.69 -10.24
CA PRO A 41 -17.21 6.59 -11.61
C PRO A 41 -16.06 6.46 -12.61
N ASN A 42 -16.17 5.50 -13.52
CA ASN A 42 -15.20 5.25 -14.58
C ASN A 42 -15.86 5.50 -15.94
N ALA A 43 -15.19 6.31 -16.77
CA ALA A 43 -15.64 6.59 -18.11
C ALA A 43 -15.63 5.34 -19.00
N GLY A 44 -16.71 5.12 -19.73
CA GLY A 44 -16.81 4.05 -20.70
C GLY A 44 -15.93 4.27 -21.94
N ALA A 45 -16.02 3.36 -22.89
CA ALA A 45 -15.21 3.40 -24.11
C ALA A 45 -15.46 4.69 -24.91
N PRO A 46 -14.41 5.33 -25.45
CA PRO A 46 -14.55 6.49 -26.31
C PRO A 46 -15.24 6.14 -27.64
N SER A 47 -15.82 7.14 -28.27
CA SER A 47 -16.44 6.98 -29.59
C SER A 47 -15.41 6.57 -30.66
N LYS A 48 -15.83 5.72 -31.60
CA LYS A 48 -14.98 5.30 -32.72
C LYS A 48 -14.68 6.46 -33.66
N VAL A 49 -13.43 6.68 -33.95
CA VAL A 49 -12.98 7.65 -34.97
C VAL A 49 -12.89 6.96 -36.32
N GLN A 50 -13.49 7.55 -37.33
CA GLN A 50 -13.38 7.08 -38.72
C GLN A 50 -12.76 8.18 -39.61
N LYS A 51 -11.74 7.78 -40.37
CA LYS A 51 -11.13 8.67 -41.37
C LYS A 51 -11.99 8.68 -42.64
N ASN A 52 -12.26 9.85 -43.19
CA ASN A 52 -13.01 10.03 -44.45
C ASN A 52 -14.35 9.27 -44.48
N ARG A 53 -15.21 9.52 -43.50
CA ARG A 53 -16.50 8.84 -43.38
C ARG A 53 -17.35 9.02 -44.65
N THR A 54 -17.68 7.95 -45.31
CA THR A 54 -18.53 7.90 -46.52
C THR A 54 -20.00 7.65 -46.20
N VAL A 55 -20.26 6.86 -45.11
CA VAL A 55 -21.64 6.52 -44.72
C VAL A 55 -22.23 7.58 -43.79
N LYS A 56 -23.36 8.18 -44.21
CA LYS A 56 -24.15 9.17 -43.46
C LYS A 56 -25.62 8.74 -43.44
N PRO A 57 -26.36 8.91 -42.33
CA PRO A 57 -25.92 9.45 -41.05
C PRO A 57 -25.00 8.48 -40.27
N ALA A 58 -24.16 9.06 -39.39
CA ALA A 58 -23.31 8.27 -38.50
C ALA A 58 -24.17 7.54 -37.48
N THR A 59 -23.73 6.33 -37.07
CA THR A 59 -24.35 5.62 -35.98
C THR A 59 -24.19 6.40 -34.68
N VAL A 60 -25.27 6.67 -33.98
CA VAL A 60 -25.29 7.33 -32.68
C VAL A 60 -25.24 6.24 -31.62
N ASN A 61 -24.21 6.28 -30.78
CA ASN A 61 -24.06 5.36 -29.65
C ASN A 61 -24.03 6.18 -28.35
N GLN A 62 -24.71 5.67 -27.33
CA GLN A 62 -24.64 6.21 -25.98
C GLN A 62 -23.42 5.62 -25.29
N ARG A 63 -22.63 6.45 -24.59
CA ARG A 63 -21.55 5.97 -23.74
C ARG A 63 -22.15 5.38 -22.45
N THR A 64 -21.74 4.18 -22.11
CA THR A 64 -22.07 3.54 -20.83
C THR A 64 -20.88 3.67 -19.90
N ASP A 65 -21.07 4.36 -18.80
CA ASP A 65 -20.06 4.50 -17.76
C ASP A 65 -20.23 3.38 -16.71
N ASN A 66 -19.12 2.99 -16.08
CA ASN A 66 -19.10 1.95 -15.07
C ASN A 66 -18.67 2.55 -13.73
N ASP A 67 -19.29 2.10 -12.65
CA ASP A 67 -18.92 2.47 -11.30
C ASP A 67 -18.07 1.37 -10.67
N LEU A 68 -17.03 1.77 -9.95
CA LEU A 68 -16.23 0.90 -9.11
C LEU A 68 -16.45 1.32 -7.67
N GLU A 69 -16.80 0.38 -6.82
CA GLU A 69 -17.00 0.64 -5.40
C GLU A 69 -16.01 -0.13 -4.54
N TYR A 70 -15.63 0.44 -3.41
CA TYR A 70 -14.91 -0.26 -2.37
C TYR A 70 -15.39 0.11 -0.97
N VAL A 71 -15.26 -0.83 -0.06
CA VAL A 71 -15.65 -0.70 1.34
C VAL A 71 -14.45 -0.25 2.16
N ILE A 72 -14.71 0.48 3.24
CA ILE A 72 -13.72 0.89 4.21
C ILE A 72 -13.77 -0.06 5.40
N ASP A 73 -12.60 -0.56 5.77
CA ASP A 73 -12.41 -1.44 6.91
C ASP A 73 -12.21 -0.64 8.20
N GLU A 74 -12.59 -1.20 9.31
CA GLU A 74 -12.38 -0.64 10.64
C GLU A 74 -11.24 -1.41 11.32
N LEU A 75 -10.16 -0.70 11.64
CA LEU A 75 -9.05 -1.20 12.43
C LEU A 75 -9.21 -0.72 13.86
N THR A 76 -9.12 -1.62 14.81
CA THR A 76 -9.22 -1.32 16.25
C THR A 76 -8.03 -1.85 16.98
N THR A 77 -7.53 -1.11 17.97
CA THR A 77 -6.54 -1.64 18.91
C THR A 77 -7.23 -2.33 20.07
N ASP A 78 -6.60 -3.33 20.63
CA ASP A 78 -7.04 -3.91 21.90
C ASP A 78 -6.98 -2.84 23.01
N PRO A 79 -7.91 -2.84 23.96
CA PRO A 79 -7.89 -1.89 25.06
C PRO A 79 -6.66 -2.11 25.97
N ILE A 80 -5.89 -1.05 26.19
CA ILE A 80 -4.76 -1.03 27.10
C ILE A 80 -5.16 -0.44 28.44
N TYR A 81 -4.82 -1.15 29.49
CA TYR A 81 -5.06 -0.74 30.86
C TYR A 81 -3.79 -0.14 31.49
N ILE A 82 -3.94 1.01 32.13
CA ILE A 82 -2.90 1.69 32.90
C ILE A 82 -3.35 1.78 34.35
N PRO A 83 -2.69 1.06 35.30
CA PRO A 83 -3.03 1.11 36.71
C PRO A 83 -2.85 2.50 37.29
N ASN A 84 -3.69 2.88 38.25
CA ASN A 84 -3.60 4.20 38.90
C ASN A 84 -2.28 4.41 39.65
N ILE A 85 -1.71 3.34 40.21
CA ILE A 85 -0.38 3.37 40.87
C ILE A 85 0.69 3.82 39.87
N ASP A 86 0.67 3.33 38.65
CA ASP A 86 1.63 3.69 37.61
C ASP A 86 1.48 5.16 37.17
N THR A 87 0.28 5.73 37.26
CA THR A 87 0.05 7.15 36.93
C THR A 87 0.54 8.11 38.03
N VAL A 88 0.69 7.63 39.25
CA VAL A 88 1.18 8.43 40.39
C VAL A 88 2.69 8.30 40.56
N GLU A 89 3.27 7.12 40.38
CA GLU A 89 4.69 6.84 40.56
C GLU A 89 5.55 7.02 39.29
N LEU A 90 5.00 6.67 38.15
CA LEU A 90 5.65 6.76 36.85
C LEU A 90 4.97 7.88 36.07
N SER A 91 5.46 9.06 36.19
CA SER A 91 5.00 10.26 35.50
C SER A 91 4.55 10.05 34.03
N TYR A 92 3.99 11.11 33.46
CA TYR A 92 3.57 11.38 32.08
C TYR A 92 4.22 10.54 30.96
N ASP A 93 5.46 10.09 31.11
CA ASP A 93 6.25 9.37 30.07
C ASP A 93 5.69 8.01 29.67
N LYS A 94 5.20 7.20 30.62
CA LYS A 94 4.65 5.86 30.32
C LYS A 94 3.37 5.93 29.50
N ARG A 95 2.48 6.86 29.81
CA ARG A 95 1.24 7.08 29.07
C ARG A 95 1.52 7.53 27.64
N THR A 96 2.44 8.48 27.47
CA THR A 96 2.87 8.99 26.16
C THR A 96 3.52 7.88 25.32
N SER A 97 4.36 7.06 25.94
CA SER A 97 5.00 5.93 25.27
C SER A 97 3.98 4.88 24.76
N ILE A 98 3.00 4.50 25.60
CA ILE A 98 1.95 3.55 25.22
C ILE A 98 1.14 4.08 24.03
N ILE A 99 0.70 5.33 24.09
CA ILE A 99 -0.09 5.96 23.03
C ILE A 99 0.73 6.05 21.73
N SER A 100 2.02 6.38 21.81
CA SER A 100 2.88 6.46 20.63
C SER A 100 3.09 5.08 19.97
N ASN A 101 3.30 4.04 20.77
CA ASN A 101 3.46 2.67 20.27
C ASN A 101 2.19 2.16 19.58
N ASP A 102 1.03 2.35 20.21
CA ASP A 102 -0.25 1.96 19.61
C ASP A 102 -0.53 2.72 18.32
N ARG A 103 -0.16 3.98 18.27
CA ARG A 103 -0.27 4.80 17.07
C ARG A 103 0.60 4.27 15.93
N GLU A 104 1.84 3.90 16.22
CA GLU A 104 2.73 3.32 15.21
C GLU A 104 2.23 1.96 14.71
N GLN A 105 1.74 1.12 15.61
CA GLN A 105 1.16 -0.17 15.26
C GLN A 105 -0.09 -0.01 14.39
N LEU A 106 -0.99 0.90 14.76
CA LEU A 106 -2.21 1.16 13.98
C LEU A 106 -1.89 1.75 12.60
N ARG A 107 -0.86 2.59 12.53
CA ARG A 107 -0.34 3.11 11.27
C ARG A 107 0.19 1.99 10.37
N ASN A 108 1.02 1.10 10.90
CA ASN A 108 1.54 -0.03 10.14
C ASN A 108 0.41 -0.92 9.62
N ALA A 109 -0.57 -1.23 10.47
CA ALA A 109 -1.74 -2.00 10.08
C ALA A 109 -2.58 -1.31 8.98
N ALA A 110 -2.69 0.02 9.03
CA ALA A 110 -3.38 0.78 7.99
C ALA A 110 -2.65 0.73 6.64
N GLU A 111 -1.32 0.85 6.65
CA GLU A 111 -0.50 0.74 5.45
C GLU A 111 -0.56 -0.68 4.85
N GLU A 112 -0.55 -1.70 5.68
CA GLU A 112 -0.73 -3.10 5.27
C GLU A 112 -2.10 -3.36 4.64
N ASN A 113 -3.16 -2.85 5.25
CA ASN A 113 -4.51 -2.94 4.70
C ASN A 113 -4.60 -2.26 3.32
N ILE A 114 -4.03 -1.07 3.15
CA ILE A 114 -4.01 -0.35 1.86
C ILE A 114 -3.26 -1.17 0.81
N LEU A 115 -2.08 -1.69 1.13
CA LEU A 115 -1.29 -2.53 0.21
C LEU A 115 -2.06 -3.80 -0.19
N GLU A 116 -2.67 -4.47 0.77
CA GLU A 116 -3.46 -5.67 0.51
C GLU A 116 -4.63 -5.37 -0.43
N ARG A 117 -5.37 -4.28 -0.17
CA ARG A 117 -6.48 -3.85 -1.03
C ARG A 117 -6.04 -3.52 -2.45
N TRP A 118 -4.88 -2.87 -2.61
CA TRP A 118 -4.31 -2.63 -3.93
C TRP A 118 -3.88 -3.93 -4.60
N GLY A 119 -3.22 -4.82 -3.86
CA GLY A 119 -2.79 -6.14 -4.35
C GLY A 119 -3.95 -7.01 -4.82
N LEU A 120 -5.04 -7.06 -4.07
CA LEU A 120 -6.27 -7.77 -4.45
C LEU A 120 -6.90 -7.23 -5.74
N GLY A 121 -6.68 -5.95 -6.05
CA GLY A 121 -7.12 -5.32 -7.28
C GLY A 121 -6.32 -5.71 -8.52
N VAL A 122 -5.13 -6.32 -8.38
CA VAL A 122 -4.26 -6.68 -9.51
C VAL A 122 -4.80 -7.92 -10.24
N PRO A 123 -5.05 -7.84 -11.55
CA PRO A 123 -5.46 -9.02 -12.31
C PRO A 123 -4.29 -9.99 -12.46
N GLN A 124 -4.58 -11.30 -12.53
CA GLN A 124 -3.55 -12.34 -12.67
C GLN A 124 -2.63 -12.15 -13.90
N ALA A 125 -3.15 -11.52 -14.96
CA ALA A 125 -2.36 -11.19 -16.16
C ALA A 125 -1.25 -10.15 -15.89
N ASN A 126 -1.40 -9.35 -14.83
CA ASN A 126 -0.44 -8.34 -14.41
C ASN A 126 0.50 -8.83 -13.29
N VAL A 127 0.43 -10.10 -12.94
CA VAL A 127 1.38 -10.74 -12.02
C VAL A 127 2.54 -11.30 -12.83
N LEU A 128 3.71 -10.67 -12.69
CA LEU A 128 4.96 -11.05 -13.33
C LEU A 128 5.83 -11.81 -12.33
N PHE A 129 6.77 -12.60 -12.83
CA PHE A 129 7.74 -13.31 -12.00
C PHE A 129 9.16 -12.84 -12.29
N THR A 130 10.00 -12.85 -11.25
CA THR A 130 11.44 -12.58 -11.36
C THR A 130 12.14 -13.62 -12.23
N THR A 131 13.18 -13.20 -12.94
CA THR A 131 13.90 -14.04 -13.91
C THR A 131 15.39 -14.18 -13.63
N GLY A 132 15.85 -13.74 -12.47
CA GLY A 132 17.25 -13.85 -12.10
C GLY A 132 17.77 -15.29 -12.09
N THR A 133 19.06 -15.42 -12.31
CA THR A 133 19.78 -16.71 -12.21
C THR A 133 20.31 -16.94 -10.80
N THR A 134 20.54 -15.88 -10.04
CA THR A 134 20.89 -15.94 -8.62
C THR A 134 19.67 -16.34 -7.81
N GLU A 135 19.90 -17.13 -6.79
CA GLU A 135 18.84 -17.69 -5.93
C GLU A 135 19.07 -17.31 -4.48
N ARG A 136 17.99 -17.10 -3.78
CA ARG A 136 17.96 -16.83 -2.35
C ARG A 136 16.96 -17.75 -1.67
N ASP A 137 17.16 -18.00 -0.37
CA ASP A 137 16.18 -18.70 0.43
C ASP A 137 14.90 -17.85 0.62
N ALA A 138 13.76 -18.52 0.70
CA ALA A 138 12.50 -17.85 1.02
C ALA A 138 12.62 -17.10 2.36
N HIS A 139 12.08 -15.88 2.42
CA HIS A 139 12.25 -14.97 3.58
C HIS A 139 10.94 -14.35 4.08
N THR A 140 9.82 -14.68 3.45
CA THR A 140 8.52 -14.07 3.76
C THR A 140 7.98 -14.45 5.14
N SER A 141 8.35 -15.63 5.63
CA SER A 141 7.97 -16.14 6.95
C SER A 141 8.95 -17.22 7.39
N GLU A 142 8.92 -17.58 8.67
CA GLU A 142 9.74 -18.68 9.23
C GLU A 142 9.36 -20.06 8.64
N THR A 143 8.13 -20.20 8.16
CA THR A 143 7.64 -21.45 7.54
C THR A 143 7.84 -21.50 6.04
N ALA A 144 8.20 -20.39 5.42
CA ALA A 144 8.47 -20.34 3.98
C ALA A 144 9.73 -21.16 3.64
N THR A 145 9.62 -22.02 2.65
CA THR A 145 10.70 -22.93 2.26
C THR A 145 11.02 -22.86 0.80
N GLY A 146 12.23 -23.34 0.44
CA GLY A 146 12.68 -23.40 -0.94
C GLY A 146 13.45 -22.16 -1.40
N LYS A 147 13.94 -22.22 -2.64
CA LYS A 147 14.71 -21.15 -3.27
C LYS A 147 13.82 -20.24 -4.10
N ARG A 148 14.15 -18.96 -4.13
CA ARG A 148 13.48 -17.91 -4.91
C ARG A 148 14.50 -17.26 -5.84
N LYS A 149 14.07 -16.96 -7.06
CA LYS A 149 14.90 -16.24 -8.03
C LYS A 149 14.95 -14.76 -7.68
N CYS A 150 16.16 -14.22 -7.57
CA CYS A 150 16.38 -12.82 -7.28
C CYS A 150 15.82 -11.90 -8.39
N ILE A 151 15.43 -10.70 -8.02
CA ILE A 151 14.99 -9.66 -8.95
C ILE A 151 16.19 -9.17 -9.77
N THR A 152 15.94 -8.83 -11.03
CA THR A 152 16.92 -8.25 -11.93
C THR A 152 16.45 -6.93 -12.52
N LYS A 153 17.41 -6.14 -13.03
CA LYS A 153 17.07 -4.93 -13.80
C LYS A 153 16.17 -5.22 -15.01
N ALA A 154 16.28 -6.40 -15.61
CA ALA A 154 15.45 -6.82 -16.74
C ALA A 154 13.97 -6.99 -16.31
N ASP A 155 13.71 -7.39 -15.09
CA ASP A 155 12.34 -7.55 -14.59
C ASP A 155 11.65 -6.19 -14.39
N LEU A 156 12.40 -5.17 -13.91
CA LEU A 156 11.90 -3.79 -13.86
C LEU A 156 11.62 -3.24 -15.27
N LEU A 157 12.49 -3.54 -16.22
CA LEU A 157 12.28 -3.16 -17.62
C LEU A 157 11.00 -3.79 -18.20
N LYS A 158 10.68 -5.04 -17.84
CA LYS A 158 9.42 -5.69 -18.24
C LYS A 158 8.19 -4.95 -17.66
N ILE A 159 8.24 -4.54 -16.40
CA ILE A 159 7.16 -3.75 -15.78
C ILE A 159 6.98 -2.43 -16.54
N MET A 160 8.07 -1.71 -16.79
CA MET A 160 8.03 -0.46 -17.54
C MET A 160 7.45 -0.66 -18.95
N THR A 161 7.90 -1.69 -19.65
CA THR A 161 7.38 -2.02 -20.99
C THR A 161 5.89 -2.33 -20.99
N ARG A 162 5.41 -3.05 -19.96
CA ARG A 162 3.96 -3.29 -19.77
C ARG A 162 3.21 -2.00 -19.52
N MET A 163 3.73 -1.12 -18.66
CA MET A 163 3.13 0.19 -18.42
C MET A 163 3.06 1.04 -19.70
N ASP A 164 4.11 1.01 -20.52
CA ASP A 164 4.12 1.73 -21.81
C ASP A 164 3.13 1.12 -22.80
N ALA A 165 3.04 -0.20 -22.89
CA ALA A 165 2.08 -0.90 -23.75
C ALA A 165 0.62 -0.61 -23.33
N ASP A 166 0.37 -0.41 -22.05
CA ASP A 166 -0.94 -0.04 -21.51
C ASP A 166 -1.22 1.48 -21.56
N ASN A 167 -0.32 2.26 -22.17
CA ASN A 167 -0.40 3.73 -22.26
C ASN A 167 -0.51 4.43 -20.90
N VAL A 168 0.13 3.89 -19.87
CA VAL A 168 0.22 4.52 -18.56
C VAL A 168 1.15 5.74 -18.65
N PRO A 169 0.80 6.92 -18.12
CA PRO A 169 1.68 8.08 -18.13
C PRO A 169 3.06 7.77 -17.52
N LYS A 170 4.12 8.42 -18.02
CA LYS A 170 5.49 8.16 -17.54
C LYS A 170 5.79 8.78 -16.18
N GLU A 171 5.11 9.88 -15.85
CA GLU A 171 5.23 10.53 -14.55
C GLU A 171 4.35 9.79 -13.52
N GLY A 172 4.78 9.76 -12.27
CA GLY A 172 4.00 9.15 -11.18
C GLY A 172 3.99 7.62 -11.19
N ARG A 173 5.00 6.98 -11.78
CA ARG A 173 5.18 5.52 -11.70
C ARG A 173 6.03 5.17 -10.50
N HIS A 174 5.56 4.28 -9.67
CA HIS A 174 6.22 3.82 -8.46
C HIS A 174 6.34 2.31 -8.43
N ILE A 175 7.36 1.83 -7.73
CA ILE A 175 7.49 0.42 -7.34
C ILE A 175 7.95 0.35 -5.90
N LEU A 176 7.28 -0.48 -5.11
CA LEU A 176 7.61 -0.77 -3.73
C LEU A 176 8.23 -2.16 -3.65
N LEU A 177 9.48 -2.21 -3.25
CA LEU A 177 10.25 -3.44 -3.06
C LEU A 177 10.34 -3.77 -1.57
N ASP A 178 10.44 -5.05 -1.24
CA ASP A 178 10.87 -5.42 0.10
C ASP A 178 12.38 -5.23 0.27
N ALA A 179 12.86 -5.31 1.51
CA ALA A 179 14.27 -5.07 1.82
C ALA A 179 15.22 -6.03 1.11
N TYR A 180 14.83 -7.30 0.96
CA TYR A 180 15.65 -8.32 0.31
C TYR A 180 15.65 -8.16 -1.21
N MET A 181 14.48 -7.95 -1.83
CA MET A 181 14.39 -7.65 -3.27
C MET A 181 15.17 -6.40 -3.63
N TYR A 182 15.18 -5.40 -2.75
CA TYR A 182 15.97 -4.20 -2.96
C TYR A 182 17.48 -4.47 -2.94
N ALA A 183 17.96 -5.27 -1.98
CA ALA A 183 19.36 -5.68 -1.92
C ALA A 183 19.79 -6.46 -3.19
N ASP A 184 18.97 -7.43 -3.61
CA ASP A 184 19.20 -8.20 -4.83
C ASP A 184 19.26 -7.31 -6.08
N LEU A 185 18.38 -6.31 -6.15
CA LEU A 185 18.39 -5.33 -7.25
C LEU A 185 19.71 -4.56 -7.28
N LEU A 186 20.18 -4.06 -6.12
CA LEU A 186 21.44 -3.34 -6.03
C LEU A 186 22.62 -4.20 -6.45
N GLU A 187 22.65 -5.49 -6.08
CA GLU A 187 23.71 -6.41 -6.50
C GLU A 187 23.71 -6.62 -8.01
N ASN A 188 22.53 -6.64 -8.64
CA ASN A 188 22.37 -6.87 -10.08
C ASN A 188 22.67 -5.63 -10.94
N LEU A 189 22.74 -4.44 -10.36
CA LEU A 189 23.05 -3.21 -11.08
C LEU A 189 24.56 -3.11 -11.36
N SER A 190 24.93 -2.56 -12.54
CA SER A 190 26.31 -2.18 -12.83
C SER A 190 26.73 -0.99 -11.97
N GLU A 191 28.03 -0.77 -11.81
CA GLU A 191 28.53 0.37 -11.01
C GLU A 191 28.03 1.74 -11.54
N SER A 192 27.93 1.90 -12.85
CA SER A 192 27.35 3.11 -13.45
C SER A 192 25.86 3.26 -13.16
N ASP A 193 25.09 2.15 -13.20
CA ASP A 193 23.67 2.15 -12.89
C ASP A 193 23.45 2.47 -11.40
N LYS A 194 24.27 1.90 -10.51
CA LYS A 194 24.22 2.19 -9.06
C LYS A 194 24.45 3.67 -8.78
N TRP A 195 25.45 4.28 -9.41
CA TRP A 195 25.74 5.69 -9.23
C TRP A 195 24.58 6.57 -9.69
N MET A 196 24.03 6.30 -10.87
CA MET A 196 22.86 7.03 -11.38
C MET A 196 21.62 6.83 -10.49
N PHE A 197 21.41 5.62 -9.99
CA PHE A 197 20.30 5.27 -9.11
C PHE A 197 20.38 6.04 -7.79
N GLN A 198 21.52 6.00 -7.11
CA GLN A 198 21.74 6.69 -5.84
C GLN A 198 21.64 8.21 -5.99
N ASN A 199 22.16 8.77 -7.08
CA ASN A 199 22.10 10.21 -7.35
C ASN A 199 20.68 10.73 -7.62
N SER A 200 19.75 9.84 -7.96
CA SER A 200 18.34 10.14 -8.19
C SER A 200 17.45 9.96 -6.95
N ALA A 201 18.05 9.61 -5.80
CA ALA A 201 17.31 9.40 -4.56
C ALA A 201 16.69 10.69 -4.03
N ASP A 202 15.48 10.58 -3.53
CA ASP A 202 14.76 11.64 -2.82
C ASP A 202 14.25 11.05 -1.48
N VAL A 203 15.14 11.03 -0.51
CA VAL A 203 14.89 10.40 0.80
C VAL A 203 13.74 11.05 1.54
N GLN A 204 13.54 12.36 1.35
CA GLN A 204 12.42 13.08 1.98
C GLN A 204 11.06 12.59 1.47
N ARG A 205 11.01 12.12 0.24
CA ARG A 205 9.81 11.54 -0.38
C ARG A 205 9.74 10.01 -0.32
N GLY A 206 10.65 9.38 0.44
CA GLY A 206 10.73 7.92 0.55
C GLY A 206 11.20 7.21 -0.73
N ILE A 207 11.77 7.94 -1.70
CA ILE A 207 12.28 7.38 -2.95
C ILE A 207 13.77 7.11 -2.76
N VAL A 208 14.15 5.83 -2.80
CA VAL A 208 15.55 5.40 -2.66
C VAL A 208 16.35 5.52 -3.95
N GLY A 209 15.67 5.67 -5.08
CA GLY A 209 16.29 5.91 -6.39
C GLY A 209 15.27 5.85 -7.52
N LYS A 210 15.72 6.17 -8.73
CA LYS A 210 14.90 6.10 -9.95
C LYS A 210 15.61 5.24 -11.01
N LEU A 211 14.85 4.31 -11.59
CA LEU A 211 15.29 3.49 -12.72
C LEU A 211 14.27 3.58 -13.83
N TRP A 212 14.71 4.01 -15.02
CA TRP A 212 13.88 4.10 -16.24
C TRP A 212 12.52 4.76 -16.04
N GLY A 213 12.45 5.79 -15.18
CA GLY A 213 11.20 6.50 -14.90
C GLY A 213 10.33 5.86 -13.83
N LEU A 214 10.75 4.75 -13.22
CA LEU A 214 10.14 4.18 -12.03
C LEU A 214 10.79 4.77 -10.78
N ASN A 215 9.99 5.31 -9.88
CA ASN A 215 10.43 5.70 -8.53
C ASN A 215 10.45 4.45 -7.66
N VAL A 216 11.62 4.08 -7.18
CA VAL A 216 11.81 2.90 -6.32
C VAL A 216 11.67 3.31 -4.87
N MET A 217 10.84 2.60 -4.15
CA MET A 217 10.60 2.75 -2.72
C MET A 217 10.84 1.41 -2.04
N THR A 218 11.15 1.42 -0.75
CA THR A 218 11.42 0.21 0.02
C THR A 218 10.57 0.13 1.28
N ARG A 219 10.21 -1.09 1.65
CA ARG A 219 9.55 -1.42 2.92
C ARG A 219 10.10 -2.76 3.43
N SER A 220 9.97 -3.02 4.72
CA SER A 220 10.42 -4.31 5.32
C SER A 220 9.76 -5.52 4.66
N GLN A 221 8.45 -5.47 4.46
CA GLN A 221 7.66 -6.45 3.72
C GLN A 221 6.60 -5.73 2.89
N VAL A 222 6.27 -6.24 1.70
CA VAL A 222 5.29 -5.62 0.80
C VAL A 222 4.05 -6.50 0.69
N LEU A 223 4.08 -7.53 -0.12
CA LEU A 223 2.96 -8.45 -0.33
C LEU A 223 3.47 -9.89 -0.39
N ARG A 224 2.57 -10.82 -0.10
CA ARG A 224 2.82 -12.26 -0.22
C ARG A 224 1.88 -12.85 -1.26
N VAL A 225 2.40 -13.70 -2.12
CA VAL A 225 1.66 -14.34 -3.21
C VAL A 225 1.87 -15.84 -3.16
N LYS A 226 0.82 -16.60 -3.42
CA LYS A 226 0.88 -18.07 -3.55
C LYS A 226 1.37 -18.45 -4.94
N THR A 227 1.72 -19.72 -5.11
CA THR A 227 2.16 -20.29 -6.40
C THR A 227 1.10 -20.19 -7.50
N ASP A 228 -0.18 -20.10 -7.15
CA ASP A 228 -1.32 -19.89 -8.07
C ASP A 228 -1.54 -18.42 -8.45
N LYS A 229 -0.63 -17.51 -8.06
CA LYS A 229 -0.71 -16.06 -8.25
C LYS A 229 -1.78 -15.37 -7.43
N SER A 230 -2.42 -16.04 -6.50
CA SER A 230 -3.35 -15.39 -5.56
C SER A 230 -2.59 -14.69 -4.45
N LEU A 231 -3.12 -13.54 -4.01
CA LEU A 231 -2.57 -12.81 -2.88
C LEU A 231 -2.83 -13.59 -1.57
N LEU A 232 -1.86 -13.57 -0.67
CA LEU A 232 -1.97 -14.04 0.69
C LEU A 232 -2.09 -12.84 1.62
N GLY A 233 -3.23 -12.70 2.31
CA GLY A 233 -3.48 -11.60 3.24
C GLY A 233 -2.53 -11.62 4.45
N TRP A 234 -2.39 -10.49 5.11
CA TRP A 234 -1.49 -10.35 6.26
C TRP A 234 -1.92 -11.18 7.47
N ASP A 235 -3.23 -11.35 7.65
CA ASP A 235 -3.88 -12.13 8.70
C ASP A 235 -4.00 -13.62 8.36
N GLN A 236 -3.62 -14.04 7.16
CA GLN A 236 -3.63 -15.45 6.76
C GLN A 236 -2.35 -16.15 7.21
N GLU A 237 -2.50 -17.41 7.62
CA GLU A 237 -1.36 -18.26 7.98
C GLU A 237 -0.36 -18.36 6.83
N ALA A 238 0.92 -18.40 7.20
CA ALA A 238 2.00 -18.55 6.25
C ALA A 238 1.96 -19.91 5.55
N VAL A 239 2.26 -19.94 4.27
CA VAL A 239 2.26 -21.16 3.43
C VAL A 239 3.69 -21.43 2.95
N ALA A 240 4.14 -22.67 3.07
CA ALA A 240 5.52 -23.05 2.72
C ALA A 240 5.99 -22.57 1.32
N GLY A 241 5.09 -22.53 0.33
CA GLY A 241 5.38 -22.10 -1.04
C GLY A 241 5.13 -20.60 -1.31
N GLU A 242 4.87 -19.80 -0.28
CA GLU A 242 4.63 -18.37 -0.49
C GLU A 242 5.84 -17.62 -1.03
N MET A 243 5.58 -16.56 -1.78
CA MET A 243 6.58 -15.76 -2.47
C MET A 243 6.39 -14.30 -2.11
N ALA A 244 7.48 -13.57 -1.90
CA ALA A 244 7.44 -12.12 -1.79
C ALA A 244 7.04 -11.50 -3.13
N ALA A 245 6.30 -10.41 -3.06
CA ALA A 245 5.89 -9.69 -4.25
C ALA A 245 6.02 -8.18 -4.06
N ALA A 246 6.70 -7.55 -5.00
CA ALA A 246 6.76 -6.10 -5.13
C ALA A 246 5.51 -5.59 -5.84
N LEU A 247 5.04 -4.42 -5.45
CA LEU A 247 3.91 -3.74 -6.08
C LEU A 247 4.40 -2.56 -6.92
N ALA A 248 4.02 -2.53 -8.19
CA ALA A 248 4.27 -1.40 -9.07
C ALA A 248 2.94 -0.74 -9.47
N TRP A 249 2.85 0.58 -9.35
CA TRP A 249 1.63 1.31 -9.64
C TRP A 249 1.90 2.71 -10.19
N HIS A 250 0.84 3.31 -10.72
CA HIS A 250 0.82 4.71 -11.11
C HIS A 250 -0.11 5.49 -10.15
N ASP A 251 0.28 6.69 -9.76
CA ASP A 251 -0.44 7.55 -8.79
C ASP A 251 -1.95 7.59 -9.00
N LYS A 252 -2.39 7.72 -10.25
CA LYS A 252 -3.81 7.86 -10.61
C LYS A 252 -4.54 6.53 -10.76
N SER A 253 -3.83 5.40 -10.66
CA SER A 253 -4.42 4.07 -10.83
C SER A 253 -4.91 3.45 -9.53
N VAL A 254 -4.48 4.00 -8.40
CA VAL A 254 -4.84 3.54 -7.05
C VAL A 254 -5.36 4.69 -6.21
N SER A 255 -6.19 4.37 -5.24
CA SER A 255 -6.66 5.34 -4.25
C SER A 255 -6.52 4.81 -2.85
N ARG A 256 -6.42 5.74 -1.93
CA ARG A 256 -6.53 5.50 -0.50
C ARG A 256 -7.68 6.33 0.05
N ALA A 257 -8.28 5.83 1.11
CA ALA A 257 -9.25 6.57 1.89
C ALA A 257 -8.98 6.31 3.36
N MET A 258 -8.87 7.35 4.13
CA MET A 258 -8.80 7.29 5.58
C MET A 258 -9.97 8.04 6.17
N GLY A 259 -10.73 7.34 6.99
CA GLY A 259 -11.87 7.88 7.70
C GLY A 259 -11.46 8.57 8.99
N GLU A 260 -12.42 8.66 9.87
CA GLU A 260 -12.26 9.29 11.19
C GLU A 260 -11.45 8.40 12.13
N VAL A 261 -10.46 8.97 12.79
CA VAL A 261 -9.75 8.34 13.92
C VAL A 261 -10.49 8.67 15.20
N LYS A 262 -10.83 7.65 15.97
CA LYS A 262 -11.50 7.79 17.26
C LYS A 262 -10.62 7.20 18.35
N MET A 263 -10.49 7.93 19.44
CA MET A 263 -9.94 7.43 20.69
C MET A 263 -11.08 7.18 21.66
N PHE A 264 -11.07 6.04 22.28
CA PHE A 264 -11.98 5.68 23.38
C PHE A 264 -11.15 5.65 24.65
N ASP A 265 -11.61 6.33 25.67
CA ASP A 265 -10.99 6.34 26.97
C ASP A 265 -12.01 6.11 28.09
N SER A 266 -11.58 5.41 29.11
CA SER A 266 -12.32 5.25 30.36
C SER A 266 -11.35 5.56 31.48
N THR A 267 -11.32 6.84 31.89
CA THR A 267 -10.46 7.31 32.97
C THR A 267 -11.07 7.02 34.34
N ASN A 268 -10.22 6.69 35.32
CA ASN A 268 -10.63 6.36 36.70
C ASN A 268 -11.72 5.27 36.74
N ASN A 269 -11.57 4.21 35.94
CA ASN A 269 -12.55 3.15 35.90
C ASN A 269 -12.58 2.37 37.24
N PRO A 270 -13.73 2.37 37.96
CA PRO A 270 -13.81 1.75 39.29
C PRO A 270 -13.71 0.25 39.28
N LEU A 271 -13.92 -0.41 38.13
CA LEU A 271 -13.81 -1.87 38.01
C LEU A 271 -12.36 -2.33 37.86
N TYR A 272 -11.52 -1.47 37.28
CA TYR A 272 -10.12 -1.78 36.99
C TYR A 272 -9.14 -0.96 37.82
N TYR A 273 -9.59 0.06 38.55
CA TYR A 273 -8.73 0.97 39.35
C TYR A 273 -7.62 1.64 38.51
N GLY A 274 -7.97 2.11 37.34
CA GLY A 274 -7.03 2.77 36.43
C GLY A 274 -7.71 3.28 35.17
N ASP A 275 -6.89 3.63 34.17
CA ASP A 275 -7.34 4.18 32.90
C ASP A 275 -7.26 3.11 31.80
N ILE A 276 -8.23 3.11 30.92
CA ILE A 276 -8.28 2.22 29.76
C ILE A 276 -8.35 3.05 28.49
N TYR A 277 -7.53 2.73 27.50
CA TYR A 277 -7.50 3.42 26.19
C TYR A 277 -7.61 2.40 25.05
N SER A 278 -8.31 2.76 23.98
CA SER A 278 -8.32 2.03 22.72
C SER A 278 -8.54 3.00 21.56
N PHE A 279 -8.13 2.60 20.37
CA PHE A 279 -8.22 3.42 19.16
C PHE A 279 -8.96 2.68 18.07
N LEU A 280 -9.66 3.45 17.23
CA LEU A 280 -10.33 3.00 16.03
C LEU A 280 -9.93 3.88 14.86
N LEU A 281 -9.47 3.26 13.77
CA LEU A 281 -9.20 3.92 12.51
C LEU A 281 -9.98 3.23 11.39
N ARG A 282 -10.57 4.02 10.54
CA ARG A 282 -11.14 3.56 9.29
C ARG A 282 -10.15 3.77 8.16
N THR A 283 -9.88 2.73 7.40
CA THR A 283 -8.95 2.77 6.28
C THR A 283 -9.47 1.94 5.12
N GLY A 284 -9.03 2.28 3.92
CA GLY A 284 -9.36 1.52 2.74
C GLY A 284 -8.53 1.96 1.55
N GLY A 285 -8.54 1.15 0.53
CA GLY A 285 -7.88 1.44 -0.72
C GLY A 285 -8.46 0.59 -1.84
N SER A 286 -8.31 1.03 -3.06
CA SER A 286 -8.74 0.26 -4.22
C SER A 286 -7.99 0.68 -5.46
N VAL A 287 -8.05 -0.16 -6.47
CA VAL A 287 -7.72 0.21 -7.83
C VAL A 287 -8.81 1.11 -8.39
N ARG A 288 -8.46 2.26 -8.93
CA ARG A 288 -9.42 3.27 -9.42
C ARG A 288 -9.95 2.98 -10.82
N ARG A 289 -9.24 2.19 -11.59
CA ARG A 289 -9.55 1.97 -13.00
C ARG A 289 -10.31 0.66 -13.20
N TYR A 290 -11.42 0.72 -13.89
CA TYR A 290 -12.20 -0.46 -14.24
C TYR A 290 -11.41 -1.44 -15.13
N ASP A 291 -10.54 -0.90 -16.03
CA ASP A 291 -9.66 -1.69 -16.90
C ASP A 291 -8.43 -2.28 -16.16
N LYS A 292 -8.26 -1.96 -14.88
CA LYS A 292 -7.17 -2.40 -13.99
C LYS A 292 -5.76 -2.19 -14.56
N LYS A 293 -5.59 -1.19 -15.42
CA LYS A 293 -4.29 -0.79 -15.96
C LYS A 293 -3.54 0.11 -14.98
N GLY A 294 -2.20 0.05 -15.06
CA GLY A 294 -1.32 0.86 -14.23
C GLY A 294 -1.10 0.30 -12.83
N ILE A 295 -1.38 -1.00 -12.62
CA ILE A 295 -1.01 -1.73 -11.40
C ILE A 295 -0.52 -3.13 -11.76
N TYR A 296 0.64 -3.51 -11.21
CA TYR A 296 1.34 -4.76 -11.51
C TYR A 296 1.98 -5.33 -10.26
N LEU A 297 2.06 -6.65 -10.17
CA LEU A 297 2.82 -7.37 -9.17
C LEU A 297 4.05 -8.01 -9.80
N LEU A 298 5.17 -7.94 -9.11
CA LEU A 298 6.38 -8.69 -9.42
C LEU A 298 6.67 -9.65 -8.27
N ALA A 299 6.27 -10.90 -8.44
CA ALA A 299 6.50 -11.96 -7.46
C ALA A 299 7.84 -12.66 -7.69
N GLU A 300 8.49 -13.08 -6.63
CA GLU A 300 9.68 -13.93 -6.73
C GLU A 300 9.30 -15.30 -7.29
N ALA A 301 9.93 -15.70 -8.39
CA ALA A 301 9.68 -17.03 -8.95
C ALA A 301 10.23 -18.10 -8.02
N ALA A 302 9.45 -19.14 -7.75
CA ALA A 302 9.97 -20.37 -7.17
C ALA A 302 10.95 -21.02 -8.17
N LYS A 303 11.96 -21.73 -7.63
CA LYS A 303 12.87 -22.54 -8.44
C LYS A 303 12.18 -23.78 -8.95
#